data_734644a9f4590879cc75dc14156bc9af
#
_entry.id   734644a9f4590879cc75dc14156bc9af
#
_cell.length_a   1.000
_cell.length_b   1.000
_cell.length_c   1.000
_cell.angle_alpha   90.00
_cell.angle_beta   90.00
_cell.angle_gamma   90.00
#
_symmetry.space_group_name_H-M   'P 1'
#
loop_
_entity.id
_entity.type
_entity.pdbx_description
1 polymer ?
#
loop_
_entity_poly.entity_id
_entity_poly.type
_entity_poly.pdbx_seq_one_letter_code
_entity_poly.pdbx_strand_id
1 'polypeptide(L)'
;MASTTGQQYLDIEIKDDMKYDIRIENAHIESGEFYREGDQNDTLTTDDIEDMIIRHNGGLRHVCSCGEEKGFKGLQGTIDLIDDVKDARICTLAWNAPMEPGKRNTFMLRDQDPRYNINIGKWNESGILGRVPVTISDE
;
A
#
# COMPACT_ATOMS: atom_id res chain seq x y z
N MET A 1 -26.67 -7.68 -4.61
CA MET A 1 -26.32 -7.62 -3.99
C MET A 1 -25.17 -8.05 -3.48
N ALA A 2 -25.09 -8.34 -2.86
CA ALA A 2 -24.02 -8.92 -2.26
C ALA A 2 -22.86 -9.29 -3.07
N SER A 3 -22.97 -9.14 -4.30
CA SER A 3 -21.86 -9.45 -5.20
C SER A 3 -20.60 -8.69 -4.89
N THR A 4 -20.72 -7.53 -4.25
CA THR A 4 -19.53 -6.73 -3.94
C THR A 4 -18.86 -7.17 -2.66
N THR A 5 -19.48 -8.04 -1.87
CA THR A 5 -18.96 -8.38 -0.57
C THR A 5 -17.71 -9.23 -0.61
N GLY A 6 -17.39 -9.84 -1.73
CA GLY A 6 -16.20 -10.67 -1.84
C GLY A 6 -14.98 -9.96 -2.37
N GLN A 7 -15.13 -8.73 -2.81
CA GLN A 7 -13.99 -8.04 -3.43
C GLN A 7 -13.12 -7.39 -2.36
N GLN A 8 -11.85 -7.78 -2.36
CA GLN A 8 -10.87 -7.15 -1.46
C GLN A 8 -10.44 -5.79 -1.99
N TYR A 9 -10.17 -4.86 -1.09
CA TYR A 9 -9.48 -3.64 -1.45
C TYR A 9 -8.52 -3.22 -0.34
N LEU A 10 -7.54 -2.43 -0.72
CA LEU A 10 -6.52 -1.88 0.16
C LEU A 10 -6.33 -0.42 -0.19
N ASP A 11 -6.29 0.42 0.83
CA ASP A 11 -5.94 1.83 0.69
C ASP A 11 -4.81 2.12 1.66
N ILE A 12 -3.57 2.16 1.16
CA ILE A 12 -2.42 2.50 1.99
C ILE A 12 -2.33 4.02 2.04
N GLU A 13 -2.53 4.57 3.23
CA GLU A 13 -2.48 6.01 3.44
C GLU A 13 -1.11 6.35 3.98
N ILE A 14 -0.22 6.87 3.12
CA ILE A 14 1.18 7.11 3.46
C ILE A 14 1.39 8.58 3.77
N LYS A 15 1.81 8.87 5.00
CA LYS A 15 2.12 10.21 5.47
C LYS A 15 3.61 10.36 5.68
N ASP A 16 4.17 11.43 5.10
CA ASP A 16 5.60 11.75 5.22
C ASP A 16 5.80 12.89 6.22
N ASP A 17 6.22 12.54 7.42
CA ASP A 17 6.54 13.52 8.47
C ASP A 17 8.05 13.80 8.53
N MET A 18 8.77 13.53 7.45
CA MET A 18 10.20 13.84 7.36
C MET A 18 10.41 15.19 6.68
N LYS A 19 11.67 15.60 6.62
CA LYS A 19 12.11 16.80 5.90
C LYS A 19 12.25 16.58 4.41
N TYR A 20 12.20 15.33 3.95
CA TYR A 20 12.50 14.95 2.58
C TYR A 20 11.32 14.21 1.98
N ASP A 21 11.13 14.36 0.67
CA ASP A 21 10.09 13.65 -0.05
C ASP A 21 10.36 12.14 -0.07
N ILE A 22 9.30 11.37 -0.22
CA ILE A 22 9.39 9.92 -0.41
C ILE A 22 8.92 9.61 -1.82
N ARG A 23 9.68 8.78 -2.52
CA ARG A 23 9.23 8.23 -3.80
C ARG A 23 8.97 6.73 -3.66
N ILE A 24 8.29 6.16 -4.62
CA ILE A 24 7.94 4.74 -4.63
C ILE A 24 8.71 4.05 -5.74
N GLU A 25 9.33 2.91 -5.43
CA GLU A 25 10.01 2.08 -6.41
C GLU A 25 9.56 0.62 -6.26
N ASN A 26 9.85 -0.17 -7.27
CA ASN A 26 9.61 -1.61 -7.26
C ASN A 26 8.16 -1.97 -6.92
N ALA A 27 7.21 -1.20 -7.48
CA ALA A 27 5.80 -1.53 -7.33
C ALA A 27 5.50 -2.82 -8.07
N HIS A 28 4.92 -3.79 -7.38
CA HIS A 28 4.67 -5.11 -7.95
C HIS A 28 3.32 -5.65 -7.48
N ILE A 29 2.56 -6.22 -8.40
CA ILE A 29 1.28 -6.85 -8.12
C ILE A 29 1.35 -8.32 -8.48
N GLU A 30 1.14 -9.20 -7.49
CA GLU A 30 0.98 -10.64 -7.71
C GLU A 30 -0.47 -10.96 -8.04
N SER A 31 -1.41 -10.33 -7.36
CA SER A 31 -2.85 -10.51 -7.57
C SER A 31 -3.56 -9.19 -7.35
N GLY A 32 -4.54 -8.90 -8.20
CA GLY A 32 -5.29 -7.66 -8.15
C GLY A 32 -4.69 -6.60 -9.06
N GLU A 33 -5.07 -5.37 -8.81
CA GLU A 33 -4.58 -4.24 -9.59
C GLU A 33 -4.55 -2.97 -8.76
N PHE A 34 -3.74 -2.00 -9.16
CA PHE A 34 -3.75 -0.69 -8.55
C PHE A 34 -4.88 0.15 -9.16
N TYR A 35 -5.44 1.08 -8.38
CA TYR A 35 -6.45 2.00 -8.89
C TYR A 35 -6.26 3.38 -8.27
N ARG A 36 -6.88 4.38 -8.92
CA ARG A 36 -6.83 5.76 -8.44
C ARG A 36 -7.71 5.92 -7.21
N GLU A 37 -7.19 6.58 -6.19
CA GLU A 37 -7.95 6.86 -4.98
C GLU A 37 -9.32 7.47 -5.34
N GLY A 38 -10.38 6.89 -4.78
CA GLY A 38 -11.74 7.36 -5.01
C GLY A 38 -12.39 6.85 -6.27
N ASP A 39 -11.67 6.11 -7.12
CA ASP A 39 -12.24 5.59 -8.35
C ASP A 39 -11.65 4.23 -8.70
N GLN A 40 -12.28 3.17 -8.21
CA GLN A 40 -11.86 1.79 -8.43
C GLN A 40 -11.88 1.38 -9.90
N ASN A 41 -12.59 2.10 -10.74
CA ASN A 41 -12.67 1.80 -12.17
C ASN A 41 -11.51 2.42 -12.95
N ASP A 42 -10.73 3.28 -12.31
CA ASP A 42 -9.56 3.91 -12.95
C ASP A 42 -8.30 3.14 -12.55
N THR A 43 -7.98 2.11 -13.32
CA THR A 43 -6.83 1.25 -13.07
C THR A 43 -5.52 1.99 -13.34
N LEU A 44 -4.59 1.89 -12.41
CA LEU A 44 -3.27 2.48 -12.54
C LEU A 44 -2.23 1.39 -12.82
N THR A 45 -1.20 1.74 -13.57
CA THR A 45 -0.07 0.85 -13.81
C THR A 45 0.94 0.95 -12.67
N THR A 46 1.90 0.03 -12.63
CA THR A 46 3.00 0.13 -11.67
C THR A 46 3.80 1.41 -11.91
N ASP A 47 3.94 1.85 -13.16
CA ASP A 47 4.64 3.10 -13.47
C ASP A 47 3.90 4.30 -12.87
N ASP A 48 2.56 4.29 -12.92
CA ASP A 48 1.76 5.36 -12.31
C ASP A 48 1.99 5.44 -10.80
N ILE A 49 2.11 4.29 -10.15
CA ILE A 49 2.38 4.24 -8.71
C ILE A 49 3.80 4.76 -8.43
N GLU A 50 4.77 4.37 -9.23
CA GLU A 50 6.16 4.80 -9.05
C GLU A 50 6.36 6.27 -9.38
N ASP A 51 5.45 6.89 -10.12
CA ASP A 51 5.49 8.32 -10.40
C ASP A 51 4.96 9.17 -9.23
N MET A 52 4.37 8.54 -8.23
CA MET A 52 3.88 9.28 -7.06
C MET A 52 5.02 9.76 -6.20
N ILE A 53 4.88 10.99 -5.70
CA ILE A 53 5.80 11.54 -4.71
C ILE A 53 4.98 11.89 -3.47
N ILE A 54 5.39 11.38 -2.31
CA ILE A 54 4.79 11.78 -1.05
C ILE A 54 5.63 12.95 -0.54
N ARG A 55 5.00 14.12 -0.48
CA ARG A 55 5.72 15.35 -0.13
C ARG A 55 6.06 15.39 1.35
N HIS A 56 7.20 16.00 1.66
CA HIS A 56 7.70 16.13 3.03
C HIS A 56 6.81 17.04 3.89
N ASN A 57 7.09 17.03 5.18
CA ASN A 57 6.42 17.88 6.18
C ASN A 57 4.90 17.66 6.23
N GLY A 58 4.48 16.41 6.27
CA GLY A 58 3.08 16.05 6.45
C GLY A 58 2.31 15.77 5.19
N GLY A 59 2.97 15.61 4.05
CA GLY A 59 2.32 15.23 2.82
C GLY A 59 1.69 13.85 2.93
N LEU A 60 0.59 13.64 2.21
CA LEU A 60 -0.20 12.43 2.28
C LEU A 60 -0.56 11.96 0.89
N ARG A 61 -0.33 10.67 0.61
CA ARG A 61 -0.74 10.05 -0.64
C ARG A 61 -1.34 8.68 -0.35
N HIS A 62 -2.22 8.26 -1.24
CA HIS A 62 -2.88 6.96 -1.13
C HIS A 62 -2.40 6.05 -2.25
N VAL A 63 -2.00 4.82 -1.87
CA VAL A 63 -1.74 3.76 -2.83
C VAL A 63 -2.85 2.74 -2.64
N CYS A 64 -3.66 2.57 -3.67
CA CYS A 64 -4.87 1.77 -3.60
C CYS A 64 -4.77 0.54 -4.51
N SER A 65 -5.24 -0.59 -4.02
CA SER A 65 -5.27 -1.84 -4.78
C SER A 65 -6.55 -2.59 -4.48
N CYS A 66 -7.07 -3.30 -5.47
CA CYS A 66 -8.26 -4.12 -5.29
C CYS A 66 -8.11 -5.46 -6.00
N GLY A 67 -8.84 -6.46 -5.52
CA GLY A 67 -8.90 -7.76 -6.17
C GLY A 67 -9.71 -7.67 -7.44
N GLU A 68 -9.57 -8.69 -8.28
CA GLU A 68 -10.34 -8.75 -9.52
C GLU A 68 -11.83 -8.91 -9.22
N GLU A 69 -12.66 -8.23 -9.99
CA GLU A 69 -14.10 -8.22 -9.79
C GLU A 69 -14.70 -9.63 -9.81
N LYS A 70 -14.23 -10.48 -10.67
CA LYS A 70 -14.71 -11.85 -10.79
C LYS A 70 -13.67 -12.88 -10.36
N GLY A 71 -12.61 -12.42 -9.70
CA GLY A 71 -11.51 -13.29 -9.36
C GLY A 71 -11.75 -14.07 -8.10
N PHE A 72 -11.20 -15.25 -8.05
CA PHE A 72 -11.16 -16.06 -6.84
C PHE A 72 -9.87 -15.79 -6.06
N LYS A 73 -8.99 -14.97 -6.62
CA LYS A 73 -7.77 -14.55 -5.96
C LYS A 73 -8.02 -13.23 -5.25
N GLY A 74 -7.43 -13.08 -4.10
CA GLY A 74 -7.48 -11.83 -3.37
C GLY A 74 -6.55 -10.80 -3.98
N LEU A 75 -5.93 -10.00 -3.14
CA LEU A 75 -4.91 -9.07 -3.61
C LEU A 75 -3.60 -9.34 -2.89
N GLN A 76 -2.50 -9.16 -3.61
CA GLN A 76 -1.16 -9.37 -3.09
C GLN A 76 -0.18 -8.52 -3.88
N GLY A 77 0.69 -7.83 -3.18
CA GLY A 77 1.70 -7.01 -3.84
C GLY A 77 2.69 -6.40 -2.86
N THR A 78 3.60 -5.61 -3.42
CA THR A 78 4.64 -4.92 -2.65
C THR A 78 4.96 -3.58 -3.29
N ILE A 79 5.43 -2.65 -2.46
CA ILE A 79 6.06 -1.40 -2.91
C ILE A 79 7.25 -1.11 -2.00
N ASP A 80 8.26 -0.43 -2.55
CA ASP A 80 9.37 0.10 -1.77
C ASP A 80 9.19 1.59 -1.59
N LEU A 81 9.43 2.07 -0.36
CA LEU A 81 9.44 3.51 -0.06
C LEU A 81 10.90 3.95 0.01
N ILE A 82 11.23 5.01 -0.73
CA ILE A 82 12.59 5.49 -0.90
C ILE A 82 12.70 6.94 -0.45
N ASP A 83 13.72 7.24 0.36
CA ASP A 83 14.06 8.63 0.69
C ASP A 83 14.61 9.28 -0.57
N ASP A 84 13.91 10.29 -1.08
CA ASP A 84 14.22 10.87 -2.38
C ASP A 84 15.52 11.66 -2.38
N VAL A 85 15.99 12.12 -1.24
CA VAL A 85 17.25 12.86 -1.12
C VAL A 85 18.43 11.93 -0.93
N LYS A 86 18.31 10.97 -0.01
CA LYS A 86 19.41 10.03 0.28
C LYS A 86 19.47 8.88 -0.70
N ASP A 87 18.44 8.72 -1.53
CA ASP A 87 18.33 7.61 -2.48
C ASP A 87 18.45 6.26 -1.78
N ALA A 88 17.85 6.18 -0.58
CA ALA A 88 17.94 5.01 0.27
C ALA A 88 16.57 4.43 0.52
N ARG A 89 16.48 3.10 0.47
CA ARG A 89 15.21 2.42 0.78
C ARG A 89 14.90 2.58 2.25
N ILE A 90 13.69 3.11 2.54
CA ILE A 90 13.18 3.23 3.90
C ILE A 90 12.66 1.88 4.37
N CYS A 91 11.85 1.24 3.54
CA CYS A 91 11.26 -0.07 3.82
C CYS A 91 10.56 -0.61 2.59
N THR A 92 10.11 -1.86 2.70
CA THR A 92 9.18 -2.48 1.75
C THR A 92 7.87 -2.73 2.48
N LEU A 93 6.77 -2.32 1.88
CA LEU A 93 5.42 -2.65 2.35
C LEU A 93 4.90 -3.81 1.51
N ALA A 94 4.44 -4.87 2.17
CA ALA A 94 3.95 -6.06 1.50
C ALA A 94 2.59 -6.45 2.06
N TRP A 95 1.65 -6.80 1.19
CA TRP A 95 0.30 -7.16 1.60
C TRP A 95 -0.15 -8.44 0.92
N ASN A 96 -1.03 -9.15 1.63
CA ASN A 96 -1.68 -10.33 1.10
C ASN A 96 -3.06 -10.44 1.75
N ALA A 97 -4.09 -10.28 0.95
CA ALA A 97 -5.48 -10.38 1.40
C ALA A 97 -6.19 -11.43 0.57
N PRO A 98 -6.13 -12.71 1.00
CA PRO A 98 -6.71 -13.80 0.24
C PRO A 98 -8.23 -13.78 0.29
N MET A 99 -8.86 -14.38 -0.73
CA MET A 99 -10.31 -14.49 -0.78
C MET A 99 -10.83 -15.77 -0.12
N GLU A 100 -9.93 -16.61 0.37
CA GLU A 100 -10.31 -17.90 0.93
C GLU A 100 -10.89 -17.74 2.34
N PRO A 101 -12.03 -18.41 2.65
CA PRO A 101 -12.57 -18.40 4.00
C PRO A 101 -11.56 -18.93 5.02
N GLY A 102 -11.50 -18.30 6.16
CA GLY A 102 -10.60 -18.73 7.24
C GLY A 102 -9.16 -18.27 7.10
N LYS A 103 -8.80 -17.68 5.98
CA LYS A 103 -7.47 -17.11 5.80
C LYS A 103 -7.45 -15.68 6.30
N ARG A 104 -6.32 -15.28 6.87
CA ARG A 104 -6.16 -13.93 7.39
C ARG A 104 -5.45 -13.04 6.39
N ASN A 105 -5.78 -11.74 6.45
CA ASN A 105 -5.04 -10.72 5.73
C ASN A 105 -3.72 -10.46 6.44
N THR A 106 -2.69 -10.10 5.67
CA THR A 106 -1.42 -9.67 6.25
C THR A 106 -0.97 -8.36 5.59
N PHE A 107 -0.35 -7.52 6.39
CA PHE A 107 0.29 -6.30 5.92
C PHE A 107 1.63 -6.23 6.66
N MET A 108 2.72 -6.36 5.91
CA MET A 108 4.04 -6.56 6.51
C MET A 108 4.99 -5.45 6.15
N LEU A 109 5.80 -5.10 7.14
CA LEU A 109 6.92 -4.18 6.96
C LEU A 109 8.18 -5.03 6.81
N ARG A 110 8.90 -4.87 5.71
CA ARG A 110 10.13 -5.59 5.43
C ARG A 110 11.28 -4.65 5.18
N ASP A 111 12.50 -5.12 5.43
CA ASP A 111 13.72 -4.42 5.04
C ASP A 111 13.76 -2.98 5.54
N GLN A 112 13.31 -2.77 6.76
CA GLN A 112 13.29 -1.44 7.37
C GLN A 112 14.71 -0.94 7.65
N ASP A 113 15.00 0.26 7.19
CA ASP A 113 16.24 0.96 7.53
C ASP A 113 16.08 1.59 8.93
N PRO A 114 16.94 1.27 9.90
CA PRO A 114 16.76 1.75 11.28
C PRO A 114 16.87 3.27 11.44
N ARG A 115 17.30 4.00 10.40
CA ARG A 115 17.33 5.46 10.47
C ARG A 115 15.96 6.10 10.42
N TYR A 116 14.91 5.33 10.10
CA TYR A 116 13.56 5.85 9.96
C TYR A 116 12.62 5.18 10.95
N ASN A 117 11.65 5.96 11.44
CA ASN A 117 10.56 5.43 12.25
C ASN A 117 9.36 5.20 11.37
N ILE A 118 8.83 3.99 11.38
CA ILE A 118 7.67 3.63 10.57
C ILE A 118 6.57 3.17 11.49
N ASN A 119 5.45 3.87 11.46
CA ASN A 119 4.31 3.54 12.29
C ASN A 119 3.16 3.09 11.40
N ILE A 120 2.76 1.82 11.54
CA ILE A 120 1.63 1.27 10.81
C ILE A 120 0.45 1.22 11.78
N GLY A 121 -0.65 1.88 11.40
CA GLY A 121 -1.85 1.88 12.21
C GLY A 121 -2.61 0.56 12.11
N LYS A 122 -3.79 0.54 12.71
CA LYS A 122 -4.61 -0.68 12.73
C LYS A 122 -5.16 -0.98 11.35
N TRP A 123 -5.28 -2.27 11.05
CA TRP A 123 -5.87 -2.75 9.82
C TRP A 123 -6.62 -4.06 10.11
N ASN A 124 -7.46 -4.47 9.17
CA ASN A 124 -8.32 -5.63 9.38
C ASN A 124 -7.61 -6.93 9.03
N GLU A 125 -7.47 -7.82 10.02
CA GLU A 125 -6.85 -9.13 9.81
C GLU A 125 -7.82 -10.12 9.17
N SER A 126 -9.10 -9.81 9.15
CA SER A 126 -10.10 -10.68 8.52
C SER A 126 -11.10 -9.84 7.75
N GLY A 127 -11.76 -10.44 6.77
CA GLY A 127 -12.69 -9.74 5.90
C GLY A 127 -11.96 -8.85 4.91
N ILE A 128 -12.48 -7.65 4.68
CA ILE A 128 -11.86 -6.67 3.77
C ILE A 128 -10.67 -6.03 4.48
N LEU A 129 -9.51 -6.02 3.81
CA LEU A 129 -8.29 -5.44 4.39
C LEU A 129 -8.48 -3.94 4.66
N GLY A 130 -8.95 -3.18 3.68
CA GLY A 130 -9.35 -1.79 3.87
C GLY A 130 -8.20 -0.82 3.96
N ARG A 131 -8.39 0.21 4.79
CA ARG A 131 -7.39 1.29 4.94
C ARG A 131 -6.29 0.88 5.90
N VAL A 132 -5.05 1.16 5.51
CA VAL A 132 -3.87 0.95 6.36
C VAL A 132 -3.08 2.25 6.43
N PRO A 133 -3.12 2.97 7.56
CA PRO A 133 -2.31 4.19 7.70
C PRO A 133 -0.86 3.84 7.99
N VAL A 134 0.05 4.52 7.29
CA VAL A 134 1.49 4.36 7.45
C VAL A 134 2.10 5.75 7.59
N THR A 135 2.81 6.00 8.67
CA THR A 135 3.49 7.28 8.90
C THR A 135 5.00 7.04 8.96
N ILE A 136 5.75 7.82 8.20
CA ILE A 136 7.20 7.76 8.16
C ILE A 136 7.76 9.02 8.80
N SER A 137 8.67 8.87 9.74
CA SER A 137 9.33 10.00 10.38
C SER A 137 10.82 9.72 10.59
N ASP A 138 11.58 10.78 10.82
CA ASP A 138 13.00 10.64 11.13
C ASP A 138 13.20 10.22 12.58
N GLU A 139 14.32 9.58 12.83
CA GLU A 139 14.78 9.29 14.18
C GLU A 139 15.13 10.59 14.93
#